data_bcfca3ed7896b9ade39e59dfe9371505
#
_entry.id   bcfca3ed7896b9ade39e59dfe9371505
#
_cell.length_a   1.000
_cell.length_b   1.000
_cell.length_c   1.000
_cell.angle_alpha   90.00
_cell.angle_beta   90.00
_cell.angle_gamma   90.00
#
_symmetry.space_group_name_H-M   'P 1'
#
loop_
_entity.id
_entity.type
_entity.pdbx_description
1 polymer ?
#
loop_
_entity_poly.entity_id
_entity_poly.type
_entity_poly.pdbx_seq_one_letter_code
_entity_poly.pdbx_strand_id
1 'polypeptide(L)'
;MRSFIRNNISLLIQKFLKSKNYAFTNKFLSNDYGDSRGTPITRFYIQHFFSDLEFFDWGDSLEFGDNRYTDLFGRNVTSIKTFKFSNETTTDGDIFNGDITKLSSLPKESFDTIICTNVLNFIFDVESAIKGIYQMLKKDGKCIVTLDGPSSHVSRYDMERWGDYWRFT
;
A
#
# COMPACT_ATOMS: atom_id res chain seq x y z
N MET A 1 -43.46 -14.49 2.98
CA MET A 1 -42.65 -13.52 2.23
C MET A 1 -41.14 -13.67 2.45
N ARG A 2 -40.63 -13.78 3.71
CA ARG A 2 -39.17 -13.96 4.00
C ARG A 2 -38.56 -15.26 3.45
N SER A 3 -39.27 -16.38 3.40
CA SER A 3 -38.75 -17.65 2.87
C SER A 3 -38.59 -17.64 1.33
N PHE A 4 -39.45 -16.94 0.63
CA PHE A 4 -39.41 -16.82 -0.84
C PHE A 4 -38.22 -16.00 -1.32
N ILE A 5 -37.88 -14.92 -0.61
CA ILE A 5 -36.71 -14.05 -0.89
C ILE A 5 -35.43 -14.83 -0.65
N ARG A 6 -35.35 -15.58 0.46
CA ARG A 6 -34.17 -16.37 0.83
C ARG A 6 -33.86 -17.48 -0.18
N ASN A 7 -34.88 -18.15 -0.70
CA ASN A 7 -34.74 -19.20 -1.73
C ASN A 7 -34.30 -18.62 -3.09
N ASN A 8 -34.80 -17.44 -3.47
CA ASN A 8 -34.41 -16.81 -4.72
C ASN A 8 -32.98 -16.27 -4.70
N ILE A 9 -32.53 -15.74 -3.56
CA ILE A 9 -31.13 -15.32 -3.36
C ILE A 9 -30.20 -16.53 -3.42
N SER A 10 -30.56 -17.64 -2.77
CA SER A 10 -29.79 -18.89 -2.82
C SER A 10 -29.67 -19.44 -4.25
N LEU A 11 -30.76 -19.41 -5.02
CA LEU A 11 -30.78 -19.84 -6.42
C LEU A 11 -29.96 -18.92 -7.34
N LEU A 12 -29.97 -17.61 -7.09
CA LEU A 12 -29.14 -16.65 -7.83
C LEU A 12 -27.65 -16.84 -7.54
N ILE A 13 -27.30 -17.05 -6.27
CA ILE A 13 -25.92 -17.37 -5.86
C ILE A 13 -25.47 -18.69 -6.47
N GLN A 14 -26.31 -19.73 -6.45
CA GLN A 14 -25.98 -21.02 -7.06
C GLN A 14 -25.87 -20.94 -8.59
N LYS A 15 -26.71 -20.14 -9.26
CA LYS A 15 -26.58 -19.88 -10.70
C LYS A 15 -25.32 -19.11 -11.03
N PHE A 16 -24.98 -18.10 -10.21
CA PHE A 16 -23.75 -17.32 -10.36
C PHE A 16 -22.50 -18.19 -10.15
N LEU A 17 -22.50 -19.05 -9.13
CA LEU A 17 -21.43 -19.99 -8.87
C LEU A 17 -21.30 -21.08 -9.94
N LYS A 18 -22.43 -21.57 -10.52
CA LYS A 18 -22.42 -22.55 -11.61
C LYS A 18 -22.03 -21.95 -12.96
N SER A 19 -22.38 -20.68 -13.22
CA SER A 19 -22.08 -20.03 -14.51
C SER A 19 -20.60 -19.72 -14.72
N LYS A 20 -19.82 -19.70 -13.65
CA LYS A 20 -18.38 -19.41 -13.69
C LYS A 20 -17.59 -20.55 -13.06
N ASN A 21 -17.66 -21.75 -13.42
CA ASN A 21 -16.77 -22.87 -13.05
C ASN A 21 -15.73 -22.57 -11.93
N TYR A 22 -16.13 -21.87 -10.87
CA TYR A 22 -15.30 -21.57 -9.69
C TYR A 22 -15.16 -22.80 -8.76
N ALA A 23 -15.59 -23.97 -9.25
CA ALA A 23 -15.38 -25.21 -8.55
C ALA A 23 -13.87 -25.48 -8.46
N PHE A 24 -13.28 -25.11 -7.30
CA PHE A 24 -12.02 -25.66 -6.81
C PHE A 24 -10.93 -25.89 -7.87
N THR A 25 -10.66 -24.91 -8.71
CA THR A 25 -9.48 -24.97 -9.57
C THR A 25 -8.33 -24.39 -8.77
N ASN A 26 -7.22 -25.11 -8.67
CA ASN A 26 -5.94 -24.60 -8.15
C ASN A 26 -5.35 -23.48 -9.04
N LYS A 27 -6.18 -22.81 -9.83
CA LYS A 27 -5.78 -21.71 -10.71
C LYS A 27 -6.09 -20.40 -10.03
N PHE A 28 -5.16 -19.46 -10.11
CA PHE A 28 -5.38 -18.10 -9.66
C PHE A 28 -6.61 -17.50 -10.36
N LEU A 29 -7.42 -16.78 -9.61
CA LEU A 29 -8.62 -16.11 -10.15
C LEU A 29 -8.26 -14.96 -11.09
N SER A 30 -7.11 -14.34 -10.90
CA SER A 30 -6.55 -13.29 -11.75
C SER A 30 -5.02 -13.23 -11.55
N ASN A 31 -4.32 -12.62 -12.51
CA ASN A 31 -2.87 -12.38 -12.43
C ASN A 31 -2.55 -10.93 -12.07
N ASP A 32 -3.55 -10.11 -11.76
CA ASP A 32 -3.47 -8.67 -11.54
C ASP A 32 -3.88 -8.26 -10.11
N TYR A 33 -3.65 -9.13 -9.13
CA TYR A 33 -4.02 -8.93 -7.72
C TYR A 33 -5.51 -8.65 -7.49
N GLY A 34 -6.36 -8.87 -8.50
CA GLY A 34 -7.79 -8.67 -8.42
C GLY A 34 -8.27 -7.30 -8.93
N ASP A 35 -7.39 -6.42 -9.41
CA ASP A 35 -7.75 -5.10 -9.91
C ASP A 35 -8.79 -5.15 -11.05
N SER A 36 -8.74 -6.17 -11.90
CA SER A 36 -9.75 -6.42 -12.96
C SER A 36 -11.15 -6.77 -12.44
N ARG A 37 -11.29 -7.06 -11.14
CA ARG A 37 -12.54 -7.46 -10.49
C ARG A 37 -13.09 -6.42 -9.51
N GLY A 38 -12.48 -5.26 -9.45
CA GLY A 38 -12.79 -4.16 -8.54
C GLY A 38 -11.64 -3.78 -7.62
N THR A 39 -11.93 -3.05 -6.58
CA THR A 39 -10.90 -2.65 -5.60
C THR A 39 -10.44 -3.84 -4.77
N PRO A 40 -9.15 -4.20 -4.77
CA PRO A 40 -8.62 -5.23 -3.89
C PRO A 40 -8.92 -4.91 -2.42
N ILE A 41 -9.19 -5.95 -1.61
CA ILE A 41 -9.65 -5.76 -0.23
C ILE A 41 -8.66 -4.95 0.62
N THR A 42 -7.37 -5.15 0.44
CA THR A 42 -6.33 -4.37 1.14
C THR A 42 -6.44 -2.88 0.80
N ARG A 43 -6.58 -2.56 -0.48
CA ARG A 43 -6.77 -1.16 -0.93
C ARG A 43 -8.05 -0.55 -0.42
N PHE A 44 -9.14 -1.33 -0.33
CA PHE A 44 -10.40 -0.86 0.25
C PHE A 44 -10.18 -0.40 1.71
N TYR A 45 -9.51 -1.21 2.54
CA TYR A 45 -9.24 -0.84 3.92
C TYR A 45 -8.27 0.35 4.04
N ILE A 46 -7.26 0.42 3.19
CA ILE A 46 -6.33 1.55 3.16
C ILE A 46 -7.08 2.85 2.80
N GLN A 47 -7.93 2.83 1.78
CA GLN A 47 -8.73 3.99 1.39
C GLN A 47 -9.67 4.42 2.52
N HIS A 48 -10.30 3.46 3.21
CA HIS A 48 -11.16 3.77 4.34
C HIS A 48 -10.38 4.42 5.49
N PHE A 49 -9.22 3.87 5.82
CA PHE A 49 -8.30 4.48 6.80
C PHE A 49 -7.92 5.92 6.43
N PHE A 50 -7.55 6.19 5.17
CA PHE A 50 -7.24 7.55 4.72
C PHE A 50 -8.44 8.50 4.81
N SER A 51 -9.66 8.00 4.56
CA SER A 51 -10.89 8.80 4.69
C SER A 51 -11.17 9.21 6.13
N ASP A 52 -10.76 8.40 7.10
CA ASP A 52 -10.99 8.61 8.53
C ASP A 52 -9.87 9.40 9.22
N LEU A 53 -8.76 9.70 8.50
CA LEU A 53 -7.68 10.51 9.06
C LEU A 53 -8.15 11.90 9.47
N GLU A 54 -7.68 12.32 10.64
CA GLU A 54 -7.87 13.72 11.08
C GLU A 54 -7.36 14.72 10.05
N PHE A 55 -7.97 15.87 10.02
CA PHE A 55 -7.56 16.94 9.11
C PHE A 55 -6.19 17.48 9.51
N PHE A 56 -5.24 17.50 8.57
CA PHE A 56 -3.99 18.26 8.64
C PHE A 56 -3.50 18.60 7.22
N ASP A 57 -2.65 19.60 7.12
CA ASP A 57 -2.03 19.99 5.87
C ASP A 57 -0.89 19.02 5.53
N TRP A 58 -0.89 18.53 4.28
CA TRP A 58 0.12 17.56 3.85
C TRP A 58 1.41 18.22 3.36
N GLY A 59 1.34 19.49 2.93
CA GLY A 59 2.52 20.27 2.53
C GLY A 59 3.36 19.61 1.45
N ASP A 60 4.68 19.60 1.64
CA ASP A 60 5.61 18.87 0.78
C ASP A 60 5.53 17.38 1.09
N SER A 61 5.00 16.61 0.16
CA SER A 61 4.66 15.20 0.36
C SER A 61 5.59 14.26 -0.41
N LEU A 62 5.88 13.10 0.18
CA LEU A 62 6.55 11.98 -0.49
C LEU A 62 5.68 10.74 -0.37
N GLU A 63 5.36 10.08 -1.49
CA GLU A 63 4.63 8.82 -1.48
C GLU A 63 5.47 7.70 -2.12
N PHE A 64 5.43 6.52 -1.50
CA PHE A 64 6.16 5.35 -2.00
C PHE A 64 5.38 4.63 -3.09
N GLY A 65 6.06 4.35 -4.21
CA GLY A 65 5.52 3.60 -5.35
C GLY A 65 4.84 4.45 -6.39
N ASP A 66 3.73 5.06 -6.06
CA ASP A 66 3.00 6.03 -6.90
C ASP A 66 2.41 7.14 -6.00
N ASN A 67 1.68 8.10 -6.57
CA ASN A 67 1.09 9.25 -5.87
C ASN A 67 -0.41 9.08 -5.59
N ARG A 68 -0.91 7.87 -5.63
CA ARG A 68 -2.34 7.53 -5.57
C ARG A 68 -3.06 8.09 -4.37
N TYR A 69 -2.50 7.90 -3.17
CA TYR A 69 -3.18 8.31 -1.94
C TYR A 69 -3.07 9.80 -1.71
N THR A 70 -1.98 10.43 -2.15
CA THR A 70 -1.87 11.89 -2.16
C THR A 70 -2.87 12.52 -3.11
N ASP A 71 -3.05 11.97 -4.31
CA ASP A 71 -4.04 12.46 -5.29
C ASP A 71 -5.48 12.31 -4.80
N LEU A 72 -5.81 11.23 -4.10
CA LEU A 72 -7.17 10.95 -3.63
C LEU A 72 -7.52 11.64 -2.32
N PHE A 73 -6.58 11.79 -1.40
CA PHE A 73 -6.83 12.21 -0.02
C PHE A 73 -5.97 13.38 0.45
N GLY A 74 -4.97 13.81 -0.33
CA GLY A 74 -4.07 14.90 0.03
C GLY A 74 -4.82 16.21 0.27
N ARG A 75 -4.43 16.93 1.32
CA ARG A 75 -5.03 18.18 1.74
C ARG A 75 -3.95 19.26 1.79
N ASN A 76 -4.15 20.36 1.08
CA ASN A 76 -3.20 21.47 1.01
C ASN A 76 -1.77 21.00 0.68
N VAL A 77 -1.66 20.12 -0.32
CA VAL A 77 -0.39 19.61 -0.84
C VAL A 77 0.33 20.73 -1.59
N THR A 78 1.56 21.05 -1.18
CA THR A 78 2.40 22.07 -1.82
C THR A 78 3.21 21.48 -2.96
N SER A 79 3.80 20.33 -2.73
CA SER A 79 4.51 19.56 -3.74
C SER A 79 4.38 18.07 -3.46
N ILE A 80 4.52 17.24 -4.49
CA ILE A 80 4.55 15.79 -4.33
C ILE A 80 5.77 15.22 -5.03
N LYS A 81 6.42 14.26 -4.35
CA LYS A 81 7.41 13.38 -4.96
C LYS A 81 7.03 11.93 -4.75
N THR A 82 7.34 11.12 -5.76
CA THR A 82 7.16 9.67 -5.69
C THR A 82 8.49 8.99 -5.42
N PHE A 83 8.60 8.25 -4.32
CA PHE A 83 9.79 7.47 -4.01
C PHE A 83 9.76 6.13 -4.74
N LYS A 84 10.83 5.83 -5.48
CA LYS A 84 11.04 4.52 -6.12
C LYS A 84 12.35 3.91 -5.69
N PHE A 85 12.34 2.62 -5.40
CA PHE A 85 13.57 1.89 -5.06
C PHE A 85 14.55 1.90 -6.24
N SER A 86 15.79 2.26 -5.95
CA SER A 86 16.92 2.19 -6.87
C SER A 86 18.23 2.06 -6.10
N ASN A 87 19.19 1.36 -6.67
CA ASN A 87 20.54 1.31 -6.11
C ASN A 87 21.30 2.63 -6.25
N GLU A 88 20.88 3.48 -7.19
CA GLU A 88 21.44 4.81 -7.42
C GLU A 88 20.44 5.87 -6.94
N THR A 89 20.96 6.91 -6.29
CA THR A 89 20.13 8.02 -5.85
C THR A 89 20.07 9.07 -6.95
N THR A 90 18.88 9.30 -7.48
CA THR A 90 18.61 10.29 -8.54
C THR A 90 17.28 10.99 -8.30
N THR A 91 17.16 12.23 -8.78
CA THR A 91 15.87 12.93 -8.82
C THR A 91 15.59 13.32 -10.26
N ASP A 92 14.44 12.90 -10.78
CA ASP A 92 13.97 13.23 -12.12
C ASP A 92 12.53 13.76 -12.02
N GLY A 93 12.39 15.08 -12.11
CA GLY A 93 11.12 15.75 -11.85
C GLY A 93 10.56 15.43 -10.48
N ASP A 94 9.39 14.81 -10.46
CA ASP A 94 8.68 14.39 -9.23
C ASP A 94 9.05 12.99 -8.75
N ILE A 95 10.00 12.32 -9.43
CA ILE A 95 10.46 11.00 -9.02
C ILE A 95 11.78 11.12 -8.26
N PHE A 96 11.79 10.60 -7.02
CA PHE A 96 12.99 10.43 -6.22
C PHE A 96 13.33 8.94 -6.16
N ASN A 97 14.42 8.57 -6.85
CA ASN A 97 14.92 7.20 -6.85
C ASN A 97 15.99 7.06 -5.76
N GLY A 98 16.00 5.93 -5.05
CA GLY A 98 17.00 5.67 -4.03
C GLY A 98 16.72 4.41 -3.22
N ASP A 99 17.59 4.18 -2.26
CA ASP A 99 17.45 3.12 -1.27
C ASP A 99 17.21 3.76 0.10
N ILE A 100 16.02 3.54 0.65
CA ILE A 100 15.59 4.13 1.92
C ILE A 100 16.48 3.71 3.10
N THR A 101 17.24 2.64 2.99
CA THR A 101 18.16 2.16 4.04
C THR A 101 19.52 2.87 4.00
N LYS A 102 19.83 3.57 2.90
CA LYS A 102 21.10 4.29 2.70
C LYS A 102 21.01 5.74 3.16
N LEU A 103 21.03 5.97 4.47
CA LEU A 103 20.81 7.28 5.11
C LEU A 103 21.63 8.41 4.52
N SER A 104 22.91 8.15 4.14
CA SER A 104 23.80 9.18 3.60
C SER A 104 23.35 9.78 2.26
N SER A 105 22.51 9.10 1.53
CA SER A 105 21.99 9.51 0.20
C SER A 105 20.59 10.12 0.26
N LEU A 106 19.94 10.08 1.42
CA LEU A 106 18.58 10.60 1.58
C LEU A 106 18.61 12.09 1.96
N PRO A 107 17.66 12.89 1.47
CA PRO A 107 17.50 14.27 1.88
C PRO A 107 17.14 14.35 3.37
N LYS A 108 17.48 15.45 4.01
CA LYS A 108 17.14 15.70 5.40
C LYS A 108 16.04 16.73 5.50
N GLU A 109 15.09 16.53 6.43
CA GLU A 109 14.06 17.52 6.79
C GLU A 109 13.38 18.16 5.57
N SER A 110 12.98 17.31 4.60
CA SER A 110 12.52 17.78 3.30
C SER A 110 11.00 17.66 3.10
N PHE A 111 10.34 16.78 3.86
CA PHE A 111 8.92 16.50 3.65
C PHE A 111 8.09 16.75 4.90
N ASP A 112 6.94 17.39 4.72
CA ASP A 112 5.92 17.57 5.76
C ASP A 112 5.13 16.30 5.99
N THR A 113 4.90 15.54 4.90
CA THR A 113 4.18 14.26 4.96
C THR A 113 4.89 13.18 4.14
N ILE A 114 5.03 12.00 4.73
CA ILE A 114 5.52 10.79 4.02
C ILE A 114 4.45 9.71 4.09
N ILE A 115 4.07 9.16 2.92
CA ILE A 115 3.08 8.10 2.78
C ILE A 115 3.80 6.82 2.38
N CYS A 116 3.77 5.81 3.27
CA CYS A 116 4.46 4.53 3.10
C CYS A 116 3.47 3.37 3.28
N THR A 117 2.73 3.05 2.20
CA THR A 117 1.69 2.01 2.24
C THR A 117 2.22 0.68 1.74
N ASN A 118 2.19 -0.35 2.59
CA ASN A 118 2.59 -1.73 2.27
C ASN A 118 4.00 -1.83 1.63
N VAL A 119 4.98 -1.10 2.19
CA VAL A 119 6.35 -1.07 1.69
C VAL A 119 7.32 -1.72 2.67
N LEU A 120 7.19 -1.43 3.97
CA LEU A 120 8.19 -1.87 4.96
C LEU A 120 8.27 -3.39 5.11
N ASN A 121 7.22 -4.13 4.75
CA ASN A 121 7.24 -5.59 4.75
C ASN A 121 8.19 -6.18 3.68
N PHE A 122 8.56 -5.40 2.66
CA PHE A 122 9.49 -5.80 1.61
C PHE A 122 10.95 -5.39 1.88
N ILE A 123 11.22 -4.70 2.98
CA ILE A 123 12.56 -4.22 3.31
C ILE A 123 13.14 -5.05 4.47
N PHE A 124 14.23 -5.79 4.21
CA PHE A 124 14.83 -6.64 5.23
C PHE A 124 15.37 -5.82 6.41
N ASP A 125 16.12 -4.74 6.15
CA ASP A 125 16.60 -3.81 7.18
C ASP A 125 15.55 -2.72 7.45
N VAL A 126 14.47 -3.11 8.12
CA VAL A 126 13.36 -2.21 8.43
C VAL A 126 13.77 -1.08 9.40
N GLU A 127 14.74 -1.33 10.26
CA GLU A 127 15.22 -0.33 11.21
C GLU A 127 15.90 0.85 10.47
N SER A 128 16.79 0.55 9.53
CA SER A 128 17.40 1.58 8.68
C SER A 128 16.38 2.30 7.81
N ALA A 129 15.36 1.59 7.29
CA ALA A 129 14.29 2.22 6.53
C ALA A 129 13.48 3.21 7.38
N ILE A 130 13.14 2.86 8.62
CA ILE A 130 12.45 3.77 9.55
C ILE A 130 13.32 4.99 9.86
N LYS A 131 14.63 4.81 10.10
CA LYS A 131 15.57 5.92 10.28
C LYS A 131 15.63 6.82 9.05
N GLY A 132 15.59 6.22 7.85
CA GLY A 132 15.55 6.95 6.57
C GLY A 132 14.29 7.81 6.44
N ILE A 133 13.12 7.26 6.73
CA ILE A 133 11.86 8.00 6.76
C ILE A 133 11.95 9.15 7.76
N TYR A 134 12.39 8.86 8.98
CA TYR A 134 12.54 9.88 10.03
C TYR A 134 13.49 11.01 9.62
N GLN A 135 14.63 10.69 9.00
CA GLN A 135 15.59 11.69 8.52
C GLN A 135 14.99 12.63 7.46
N MET A 136 14.14 12.10 6.59
CA MET A 136 13.53 12.88 5.51
C MET A 136 12.38 13.77 5.98
N LEU A 137 11.73 13.44 7.10
CA LEU A 137 10.67 14.26 7.68
C LEU A 137 11.22 15.57 8.24
N LYS A 138 10.53 16.67 7.96
CA LYS A 138 10.70 17.95 8.65
C LYS A 138 10.32 17.81 10.12
N LYS A 139 10.73 18.80 10.93
CA LYS A 139 10.26 18.91 12.31
C LYS A 139 8.72 18.96 12.31
N ASP A 140 8.09 18.16 13.18
CA ASP A 140 6.65 18.00 13.30
C ASP A 140 5.96 17.38 12.06
N GLY A 141 6.73 16.92 11.08
CA GLY A 141 6.25 16.19 9.92
C GLY A 141 5.61 14.84 10.30
N LYS A 142 4.72 14.34 9.45
CA LYS A 142 3.93 13.14 9.71
C LYS A 142 4.26 12.02 8.74
N CYS A 143 4.31 10.79 9.26
CA CYS A 143 4.41 9.60 8.43
C CYS A 143 3.10 8.79 8.54
N ILE A 144 2.48 8.51 7.40
CA ILE A 144 1.32 7.62 7.28
C ILE A 144 1.84 6.28 6.79
N VAL A 145 1.72 5.25 7.63
CA VAL A 145 2.20 3.91 7.32
C VAL A 145 1.05 2.91 7.37
N THR A 146 0.96 2.04 6.37
CA THR A 146 0.13 0.85 6.45
C THR A 146 0.99 -0.40 6.29
N LEU A 147 0.67 -1.42 7.07
CA LEU A 147 1.46 -2.63 7.17
C LEU A 147 0.57 -3.86 7.13
N ASP A 148 1.07 -4.94 6.58
CA ASP A 148 0.40 -6.24 6.69
C ASP A 148 0.49 -6.77 8.12
N GLY A 149 -0.67 -7.08 8.70
CA GLY A 149 -0.77 -7.56 10.06
C GLY A 149 -0.48 -9.07 10.20
N PRO A 150 -0.46 -9.59 11.43
CA PRO A 150 -0.11 -10.98 11.73
C PRO A 150 -1.14 -12.01 11.25
N SER A 151 -2.31 -11.56 10.80
CA SER A 151 -3.35 -12.42 10.23
C SER A 151 -3.01 -13.00 8.87
N SER A 152 -2.05 -12.40 8.16
CA SER A 152 -1.56 -12.91 6.88
C SER A 152 -0.26 -13.70 7.08
N HIS A 153 -0.08 -14.76 6.28
CA HIS A 153 1.13 -15.57 6.33
C HIS A 153 2.13 -15.11 5.27
N VAL A 154 3.41 -15.02 5.67
CA VAL A 154 4.50 -14.94 4.69
C VAL A 154 4.79 -16.37 4.24
N SER A 155 4.50 -16.70 3.00
CA SER A 155 4.91 -17.97 2.43
C SER A 155 6.36 -17.90 1.97
N ARG A 156 7.01 -19.07 1.86
CA ARG A 156 8.35 -19.15 1.25
C ARG A 156 8.35 -18.57 -0.17
N TYR A 157 7.28 -18.78 -0.91
CA TYR A 157 7.11 -18.21 -2.24
C TYR A 157 7.09 -16.67 -2.23
N ASP A 158 6.37 -16.06 -1.27
CA ASP A 158 6.31 -14.60 -1.14
C ASP A 158 7.68 -14.02 -0.81
N MET A 159 8.42 -14.65 0.11
CA MET A 159 9.79 -14.24 0.45
C MET A 159 10.73 -14.33 -0.76
N GLU A 160 10.74 -15.46 -1.48
CA GLU A 160 11.64 -15.69 -2.60
C GLU A 160 11.27 -14.86 -3.84
N ARG A 161 9.99 -14.67 -4.09
CA ARG A 161 9.47 -14.00 -5.30
C ARG A 161 9.38 -12.48 -5.15
N TRP A 162 8.97 -12.00 -3.98
CA TRP A 162 8.60 -10.61 -3.75
C TRP A 162 9.47 -9.91 -2.70
N GLY A 163 10.30 -10.64 -1.95
CA GLY A 163 11.04 -10.10 -0.81
C GLY A 163 10.12 -9.68 0.34
N ASP A 164 9.01 -10.39 0.55
CA ASP A 164 8.05 -10.11 1.62
C ASP A 164 8.54 -10.76 2.92
N TYR A 165 9.22 -9.97 3.75
CA TYR A 165 9.95 -10.47 4.93
C TYR A 165 9.14 -10.41 6.22
N TRP A 166 8.29 -9.40 6.39
CA TRP A 166 7.76 -9.04 7.70
C TRP A 166 6.23 -9.05 7.78
N ARG A 167 5.74 -9.45 8.96
CA ARG A 167 4.40 -9.19 9.45
C ARG A 167 4.52 -8.50 10.79
N PHE A 168 3.86 -7.36 10.92
CA PHE A 168 3.97 -6.51 12.10
C PHE A 168 2.83 -6.80 13.09
N THR A 169 3.14 -6.77 14.40
CA THR A 169 2.19 -7.01 15.50
C THR A 169 2.02 -5.75 16.33
#